data_8026ecc66f59399fd9ac0f6edd19119d
#
_entry.id   8026ecc66f59399fd9ac0f6edd19119d
#
_cell.length_a   1.000
_cell.length_b   1.000
_cell.length_c   1.000
_cell.angle_alpha   90.00
_cell.angle_beta   90.00
_cell.angle_gamma   90.00
#
_symmetry.space_group_name_H-M   'P 1'
#
loop_
_entity.id
_entity.type
_entity.pdbx_description
1 polymer ?
#
loop_
_entity_poly.entity_id
_entity_poly.type
_entity_poly.pdbx_seq_one_letter_code
_entity_poly.pdbx_strand_id
1 'polypeptide(L)'
;DGAPVQFSDASSARASGIEVVYQDLALADHQPVYMNLFLGREKTKPPFGLLDRKAMMQETQALVDELDVRIPSARATIKDLSGGQRQGIAIARATHWAKKLVLLDEPTAALGVAETAKVEKIVEALRARDLAILIISHSLDQVFRLSDRICVLRRGKQIGVRETAKTDKNEIVSMITGVH
;
A
#
# COMPACT_ATOMS: atom_id res chain seq x y z
N ASP A 1 4.56 16.93 9.05
CA ASP A 1 5.13 17.79 10.10
C ASP A 1 4.79 19.28 9.85
N GLY A 2 3.76 19.58 9.03
CA GLY A 2 3.24 20.94 8.77
C GLY A 2 4.09 21.82 7.84
N ALA A 3 5.29 21.42 7.48
CA ALA A 3 6.12 22.17 6.53
C ALA A 3 5.74 21.79 5.08
N PRO A 4 5.60 22.78 4.17
CA PRO A 4 5.37 22.50 2.76
C PRO A 4 6.60 21.78 2.17
N VAL A 5 6.35 20.80 1.32
CA VAL A 5 7.38 20.04 0.62
C VAL A 5 7.14 20.08 -0.88
N GLN A 6 8.22 20.09 -1.66
CA GLN A 6 8.18 19.97 -3.11
C GLN A 6 9.14 18.86 -3.52
N PHE A 7 8.62 17.89 -4.27
CA PHE A 7 9.41 16.78 -4.79
C PHE A 7 9.70 17.01 -6.27
N SER A 8 10.96 16.83 -6.67
CA SER A 8 11.37 16.92 -8.07
C SER A 8 11.05 15.64 -8.85
N ASP A 9 11.01 14.52 -8.14
CA ASP A 9 10.83 13.19 -8.71
C ASP A 9 10.35 12.18 -7.65
N ALA A 10 10.04 10.96 -8.08
CA ALA A 10 9.61 9.88 -7.19
C ALA A 10 10.71 9.43 -6.19
N SER A 11 11.98 9.60 -6.54
CA SER A 11 13.09 9.22 -5.67
C SER A 11 13.17 10.13 -4.45
N SER A 12 13.01 11.45 -4.65
CA SER A 12 12.97 12.43 -3.56
C SER A 12 11.78 12.23 -2.62
N ALA A 13 10.61 11.83 -3.15
CA ALA A 13 9.46 11.47 -2.33
C ALA A 13 9.75 10.21 -1.48
N ARG A 14 10.33 9.17 -2.07
CA ARG A 14 10.74 7.96 -1.33
C ARG A 14 11.80 8.24 -0.26
N ALA A 15 12.79 9.07 -0.58
CA ALA A 15 13.80 9.49 0.40
C ALA A 15 13.18 10.20 1.61
N SER A 16 12.04 10.87 1.42
CA SER A 16 11.25 11.52 2.48
C SER A 16 10.34 10.55 3.25
N GLY A 17 10.36 9.24 2.91
CA GLY A 17 9.61 8.21 3.61
C GLY A 17 8.19 7.99 3.09
N ILE A 18 7.91 8.36 1.83
CA ILE A 18 6.63 8.12 1.15
C ILE A 18 6.81 6.92 0.22
N GLU A 19 5.95 5.93 0.36
CA GLU A 19 5.89 4.77 -0.54
C GLU A 19 4.51 4.65 -1.18
N VAL A 20 4.47 4.04 -2.37
CA VAL A 20 3.26 3.94 -3.18
C VAL A 20 3.02 2.48 -3.56
N VAL A 21 1.79 2.02 -3.38
CA VAL A 21 1.27 0.79 -3.99
C VAL A 21 0.42 1.22 -5.17
N TYR A 22 0.89 0.92 -6.37
CA TYR A 22 0.21 1.22 -7.61
C TYR A 22 -0.87 0.17 -7.91
N GLN A 23 -1.84 0.53 -8.74
CA GLN A 23 -2.90 -0.37 -9.18
C GLN A 23 -2.37 -1.62 -9.90
N ASP A 24 -1.28 -1.51 -10.67
CA ASP A 24 -0.60 -2.61 -11.37
C ASP A 24 0.43 -3.36 -10.50
N LEU A 25 0.51 -3.04 -9.20
CA LEU A 25 1.39 -3.60 -8.17
C LEU A 25 2.90 -3.43 -8.42
N ALA A 26 3.34 -3.21 -9.65
CA ALA A 26 4.76 -3.10 -10.05
C ALA A 26 5.62 -4.22 -9.43
N LEU A 27 5.18 -5.47 -9.52
CA LEU A 27 5.90 -6.67 -9.09
C LEU A 27 6.55 -7.37 -10.28
N ALA A 28 7.74 -7.92 -10.07
CA ALA A 28 8.45 -8.71 -11.06
C ALA A 28 7.96 -10.18 -10.98
N ASP A 29 7.08 -10.57 -11.88
CA ASP A 29 6.33 -11.84 -11.86
C ASP A 29 7.24 -13.09 -11.78
N HIS A 30 8.38 -13.08 -12.45
CA HIS A 30 9.31 -14.20 -12.52
C HIS A 30 10.35 -14.20 -11.39
N GLN A 31 10.31 -13.23 -10.49
CA GLN A 31 11.20 -13.16 -9.34
C GLN A 31 10.51 -13.69 -8.08
N PRO A 32 11.29 -14.25 -7.14
CA PRO A 32 10.74 -14.66 -5.85
C PRO A 32 10.28 -13.47 -5.00
N VAL A 33 9.40 -13.74 -4.03
CA VAL A 33 8.83 -12.72 -3.14
C VAL A 33 9.92 -11.88 -2.48
N TYR A 34 10.97 -12.51 -1.90
CA TYR A 34 12.02 -11.77 -1.22
C TYR A 34 12.79 -10.81 -2.15
N MET A 35 12.95 -11.15 -3.43
CA MET A 35 13.57 -10.23 -4.39
C MET A 35 12.66 -9.05 -4.71
N ASN A 36 11.34 -9.27 -4.78
CA ASN A 36 10.38 -8.20 -5.01
C ASN A 36 10.33 -7.22 -3.83
N LEU A 37 10.45 -7.71 -2.59
CA LEU A 37 10.45 -6.86 -1.41
C LEU A 37 11.65 -5.90 -1.39
N PHE A 38 12.81 -6.39 -1.80
CA PHE A 38 14.07 -5.65 -1.78
C PHE A 38 14.50 -5.07 -3.13
N LEU A 39 13.64 -5.11 -4.15
CA LEU A 39 13.97 -4.67 -5.51
C LEU A 39 14.50 -3.23 -5.53
N GLY A 40 15.76 -3.05 -5.99
CA GLY A 40 16.48 -1.79 -5.99
C GLY A 40 17.01 -1.34 -4.62
N ARG A 41 16.89 -2.20 -3.59
CA ARG A 41 17.37 -1.97 -2.21
C ARG A 41 17.91 -3.26 -1.61
N GLU A 42 18.55 -4.08 -2.45
CA GLU A 42 19.02 -5.42 -2.09
C GLU A 42 20.08 -5.36 -0.98
N LYS A 43 19.99 -6.30 -0.04
CA LYS A 43 21.02 -6.48 0.98
C LYS A 43 22.23 -7.19 0.40
N THR A 44 23.41 -6.67 0.67
CA THR A 44 24.70 -7.24 0.23
C THR A 44 25.62 -7.55 1.39
N LYS A 45 26.52 -8.49 1.17
CA LYS A 45 27.58 -8.88 2.11
C LYS A 45 28.94 -8.30 1.70
N PRO A 46 29.67 -7.69 2.63
CA PRO A 46 31.07 -7.33 2.37
C PRO A 46 31.95 -8.62 2.28
N PRO A 47 33.13 -8.58 1.64
CA PRO A 47 33.68 -7.42 0.94
C PRO A 47 33.24 -7.32 -0.53
N PHE A 48 32.62 -8.36 -1.12
CA PHE A 48 32.41 -8.48 -2.56
C PHE A 48 31.03 -7.99 -3.04
N GLY A 49 30.20 -7.45 -2.16
CA GLY A 49 28.87 -6.97 -2.53
C GLY A 49 27.89 -8.05 -3.01
N LEU A 50 28.13 -9.31 -2.67
CA LEU A 50 27.23 -10.42 -3.01
C LEU A 50 25.91 -10.29 -2.27
N LEU A 51 24.80 -10.67 -2.94
CA LEU A 51 23.47 -10.61 -2.35
C LEU A 51 23.36 -11.43 -1.07
N ASP A 52 22.89 -10.83 0.02
CA ASP A 52 22.51 -11.57 1.23
C ASP A 52 21.10 -12.12 1.15
N ARG A 53 20.94 -13.13 0.28
CA ARG A 53 19.65 -13.80 0.07
C ARG A 53 19.05 -14.35 1.36
N LYS A 54 19.90 -14.84 2.29
CA LYS A 54 19.43 -15.42 3.54
C LYS A 54 18.78 -14.35 4.42
N ALA A 55 19.45 -13.22 4.62
CA ALA A 55 18.89 -12.11 5.39
C ALA A 55 17.60 -11.57 4.76
N MET A 56 17.58 -11.35 3.43
CA MET A 56 16.39 -10.91 2.71
C MET A 56 15.20 -11.88 2.86
N MET A 57 15.43 -13.20 2.75
CA MET A 57 14.37 -14.20 2.95
C MET A 57 13.83 -14.21 4.38
N GLN A 58 14.70 -14.13 5.37
CA GLN A 58 14.29 -14.12 6.79
C GLN A 58 13.44 -12.88 7.10
N GLU A 59 13.87 -11.71 6.66
CA GLU A 59 13.15 -10.47 6.88
C GLU A 59 11.82 -10.42 6.11
N THR A 60 11.80 -10.96 4.89
CA THR A 60 10.56 -11.11 4.12
C THR A 60 9.56 -12.00 4.86
N GLN A 61 10.01 -13.17 5.38
CA GLN A 61 9.12 -14.08 6.09
C GLN A 61 8.56 -13.43 7.35
N ALA A 62 9.41 -12.77 8.15
CA ALA A 62 8.96 -12.06 9.33
C ALA A 62 7.91 -10.98 9.03
N LEU A 63 8.11 -10.22 7.95
CA LEU A 63 7.18 -9.16 7.56
C LEU A 63 5.82 -9.71 7.08
N VAL A 64 5.82 -10.77 6.25
CA VAL A 64 4.56 -11.35 5.76
C VAL A 64 3.79 -12.04 6.88
N ASP A 65 4.49 -12.65 7.84
CA ASP A 65 3.88 -13.24 9.03
C ASP A 65 3.26 -12.14 9.94
N GLU A 66 3.97 -11.04 10.14
CA GLU A 66 3.48 -9.88 10.91
C GLU A 66 2.21 -9.26 10.31
N LEU A 67 2.11 -9.23 8.98
CA LEU A 67 0.97 -8.67 8.25
C LEU A 67 -0.14 -9.70 7.95
N ASP A 68 -0.04 -10.93 8.45
CA ASP A 68 -0.91 -12.08 8.11
C ASP A 68 -1.08 -12.31 6.59
N VAL A 69 -0.03 -12.03 5.82
CA VAL A 69 0.01 -12.30 4.38
C VAL A 69 0.44 -13.74 4.15
N ARG A 70 -0.52 -14.62 3.90
CA ARG A 70 -0.27 -16.06 3.74
C ARG A 70 0.29 -16.38 2.37
N ILE A 71 1.58 -16.69 2.31
CA ILE A 71 2.29 -17.16 1.11
C ILE A 71 2.92 -18.54 1.37
N PRO A 72 3.20 -19.34 0.32
CA PRO A 72 3.86 -20.64 0.52
C PRO A 72 5.25 -20.52 1.15
N SER A 73 6.03 -19.55 0.73
CA SER A 73 7.34 -19.21 1.31
C SER A 73 7.86 -17.90 0.71
N ALA A 74 8.86 -17.28 1.34
CA ALA A 74 9.57 -16.12 0.78
C ALA A 74 10.27 -16.43 -0.56
N ARG A 75 10.47 -17.72 -0.90
CA ARG A 75 11.05 -18.17 -2.18
C ARG A 75 10.02 -18.39 -3.29
N ALA A 76 8.71 -18.37 -2.96
CA ALA A 76 7.67 -18.54 -3.97
C ALA A 76 7.79 -17.47 -5.05
N THR A 77 7.53 -17.84 -6.30
CA THR A 77 7.57 -16.92 -7.43
C THR A 77 6.27 -16.11 -7.45
N ILE A 78 6.34 -14.83 -7.72
CA ILE A 78 5.16 -13.93 -7.70
C ILE A 78 4.05 -14.44 -8.64
N LYS A 79 4.38 -14.93 -9.84
CA LYS A 79 3.39 -15.44 -10.80
C LYS A 79 2.53 -16.59 -10.27
N ASP A 80 3.06 -17.36 -9.29
CA ASP A 80 2.40 -18.53 -8.72
C ASP A 80 1.47 -18.17 -7.55
N LEU A 81 1.41 -16.88 -7.19
CA LEU A 81 0.58 -16.34 -6.10
C LEU A 81 -0.79 -15.89 -6.62
N SER A 82 -1.82 -15.99 -5.75
CA SER A 82 -3.13 -15.41 -6.02
C SER A 82 -3.08 -13.89 -6.10
N GLY A 83 -4.12 -13.26 -6.69
CA GLY A 83 -4.23 -11.80 -6.74
C GLY A 83 -4.13 -11.15 -5.36
N GLY A 84 -4.86 -11.68 -4.37
CA GLY A 84 -4.81 -11.18 -3.00
C GLY A 84 -3.44 -11.36 -2.33
N GLN A 85 -2.73 -12.45 -2.62
CA GLN A 85 -1.36 -12.65 -2.12
C GLN A 85 -0.39 -11.65 -2.75
N ARG A 86 -0.48 -11.43 -4.07
CA ARG A 86 0.33 -10.40 -4.77
C ARG A 86 0.07 -9.02 -4.22
N GLN A 87 -1.21 -8.67 -3.99
CA GLN A 87 -1.59 -7.41 -3.36
C GLN A 87 -0.99 -7.26 -1.96
N GLY A 88 -1.09 -8.30 -1.13
CA GLY A 88 -0.46 -8.33 0.21
C GLY A 88 1.04 -8.09 0.16
N ILE A 89 1.75 -8.71 -0.80
CA ILE A 89 3.20 -8.50 -1.00
C ILE A 89 3.51 -7.06 -1.44
N ALA A 90 2.71 -6.47 -2.33
CA ALA A 90 2.92 -5.07 -2.74
C ALA A 90 2.74 -4.10 -1.56
N ILE A 91 1.72 -4.33 -0.72
CA ILE A 91 1.50 -3.54 0.51
C ILE A 91 2.64 -3.78 1.51
N ALA A 92 3.05 -5.03 1.73
CA ALA A 92 4.17 -5.37 2.61
C ALA A 92 5.46 -4.66 2.17
N ARG A 93 5.76 -4.66 0.86
CA ARG A 93 6.91 -3.94 0.30
C ARG A 93 6.84 -2.44 0.61
N ALA A 94 5.72 -1.80 0.31
CA ALA A 94 5.56 -0.37 0.57
C ALA A 94 5.69 -0.05 2.06
N THR A 95 5.05 -0.85 2.92
CA THR A 95 5.08 -0.66 4.39
C THR A 95 6.48 -0.86 4.98
N HIS A 96 7.24 -1.81 4.44
CA HIS A 96 8.61 -2.08 4.90
C HIS A 96 9.52 -0.88 4.71
N TRP A 97 9.32 -0.11 3.63
CA TRP A 97 10.16 1.02 3.28
C TRP A 97 9.58 2.37 3.69
N ALA A 98 8.27 2.46 3.92
CA ALA A 98 7.63 3.70 4.35
C ALA A 98 8.09 4.10 5.76
N LYS A 99 8.28 5.43 5.93
CA LYS A 99 8.58 6.02 7.25
C LYS A 99 7.52 7.01 7.70
N LYS A 100 6.73 7.57 6.76
CA LYS A 100 5.74 8.62 7.03
C LYS A 100 4.39 8.35 6.40
N LEU A 101 4.37 7.90 5.14
CA LEU A 101 3.13 7.77 4.37
C LEU A 101 3.18 6.57 3.43
N VAL A 102 2.11 5.79 3.43
CA VAL A 102 1.82 4.81 2.37
C VAL A 102 0.62 5.30 1.58
N LEU A 103 0.78 5.41 0.26
CA LEU A 103 -0.30 5.69 -0.68
C LEU A 103 -0.74 4.38 -1.34
N LEU A 104 -2.02 4.07 -1.25
CA LEU A 104 -2.64 2.87 -1.84
C LEU A 104 -3.58 3.30 -2.96
N ASP A 105 -3.24 2.98 -4.20
CA ASP A 105 -4.05 3.32 -5.37
C ASP A 105 -4.90 2.11 -5.77
N GLU A 106 -6.21 2.22 -5.53
CA GLU A 106 -7.22 1.19 -5.81
C GLU A 106 -6.82 -0.23 -5.30
N PRO A 107 -6.47 -0.39 -4.02
CA PRO A 107 -5.83 -1.61 -3.52
C PRO A 107 -6.68 -2.87 -3.60
N THR A 108 -7.95 -2.78 -3.98
CA THR A 108 -8.89 -3.90 -4.02
C THR A 108 -9.67 -4.01 -5.34
N ALA A 109 -9.37 -3.18 -6.34
CA ALA A 109 -10.17 -3.06 -7.56
C ALA A 109 -10.31 -4.36 -8.37
N ALA A 110 -9.32 -5.26 -8.32
CA ALA A 110 -9.32 -6.52 -9.07
C ALA A 110 -9.48 -7.77 -8.18
N LEU A 111 -9.96 -7.60 -6.94
CA LEU A 111 -10.04 -8.67 -5.95
C LEU A 111 -11.48 -9.11 -5.69
N GLY A 112 -11.66 -10.41 -5.42
CA GLY A 112 -12.92 -10.94 -4.92
C GLY A 112 -13.19 -10.50 -3.46
N VAL A 113 -14.40 -10.77 -2.97
CA VAL A 113 -14.84 -10.33 -1.63
C VAL A 113 -13.90 -10.84 -0.52
N ALA A 114 -13.48 -12.11 -0.60
CA ALA A 114 -12.62 -12.72 0.41
C ALA A 114 -11.20 -12.13 0.41
N GLU A 115 -10.65 -11.81 -0.76
CA GLU A 115 -9.35 -11.16 -0.88
C GLU A 115 -9.41 -9.70 -0.44
N THR A 116 -10.47 -8.99 -0.81
CA THR A 116 -10.72 -7.61 -0.35
C THR A 116 -10.70 -7.53 1.17
N ALA A 117 -11.42 -8.43 1.86
CA ALA A 117 -11.45 -8.47 3.32
C ALA A 117 -10.06 -8.70 3.95
N LYS A 118 -9.18 -9.49 3.29
CA LYS A 118 -7.80 -9.68 3.75
C LYS A 118 -6.97 -8.41 3.60
N VAL A 119 -7.09 -7.73 2.46
CA VAL A 119 -6.38 -6.46 2.22
C VAL A 119 -6.84 -5.39 3.21
N GLU A 120 -8.14 -5.30 3.48
CA GLU A 120 -8.68 -4.37 4.48
C GLU A 120 -8.10 -4.63 5.88
N LYS A 121 -7.99 -5.90 6.30
CA LYS A 121 -7.33 -6.26 7.56
C LYS A 121 -5.86 -5.84 7.62
N ILE A 122 -5.12 -5.96 6.52
CA ILE A 122 -3.74 -5.47 6.46
C ILE A 122 -3.73 -3.94 6.67
N VAL A 123 -4.62 -3.20 6.00
CA VAL A 123 -4.73 -1.74 6.16
C VAL A 123 -5.08 -1.36 7.59
N GLU A 124 -6.02 -2.08 8.23
CA GLU A 124 -6.38 -1.88 9.65
C GLU A 124 -5.18 -2.14 10.58
N ALA A 125 -4.41 -3.20 10.35
CA ALA A 125 -3.19 -3.50 11.12
C ALA A 125 -2.13 -2.39 10.95
N LEU A 126 -2.04 -1.78 9.77
CA LEU A 126 -1.14 -0.65 9.53
C LEU A 126 -1.54 0.62 10.28
N ARG A 127 -2.83 0.83 10.57
CA ARG A 127 -3.28 1.96 11.42
C ARG A 127 -2.70 1.91 12.84
N ALA A 128 -2.35 0.72 13.33
CA ALA A 128 -1.71 0.56 14.62
C ALA A 128 -0.22 0.98 14.62
N ARG A 129 0.35 1.23 13.43
CA ARG A 129 1.70 1.76 13.26
C ARG A 129 1.62 3.28 13.08
N ASP A 130 2.67 3.97 13.41
CA ASP A 130 2.76 5.44 13.31
C ASP A 130 2.96 5.92 11.85
N LEU A 131 2.16 5.33 10.91
CA LEU A 131 2.18 5.61 9.49
C LEU A 131 0.87 6.24 9.06
N ALA A 132 0.96 7.35 8.34
CA ALA A 132 -0.19 7.87 7.62
C ALA A 132 -0.51 6.97 6.41
N ILE A 133 -1.80 6.73 6.16
CA ILE A 133 -2.26 5.94 5.01
C ILE A 133 -3.19 6.82 4.19
N LEU A 134 -2.91 6.94 2.90
CA LEU A 134 -3.80 7.60 1.93
C LEU A 134 -4.30 6.54 0.95
N ILE A 135 -5.62 6.32 0.94
CA ILE A 135 -6.26 5.32 0.07
C ILE A 135 -7.05 6.05 -1.01
N ILE A 136 -6.80 5.71 -2.27
CA ILE A 136 -7.65 6.08 -3.39
C ILE A 136 -8.56 4.88 -3.66
N SER A 137 -9.87 5.08 -3.64
CA SER A 137 -10.85 4.03 -3.91
C SER A 137 -12.13 4.63 -4.49
N HIS A 138 -12.77 3.87 -5.39
CA HIS A 138 -14.11 4.17 -5.89
C HIS A 138 -15.21 3.48 -5.07
N SER A 139 -14.85 2.59 -4.14
CA SER A 139 -15.79 1.91 -3.24
C SER A 139 -16.07 2.76 -2.01
N LEU A 140 -17.22 3.43 -1.97
CA LEU A 140 -17.62 4.22 -0.80
C LEU A 140 -17.73 3.37 0.47
N ASP A 141 -18.19 2.12 0.37
CA ASP A 141 -18.26 1.23 1.53
C ASP A 141 -16.89 1.00 2.16
N GLN A 142 -15.86 0.78 1.33
CA GLN A 142 -14.49 0.65 1.77
C GLN A 142 -13.95 1.94 2.38
N VAL A 143 -14.19 3.08 1.71
CA VAL A 143 -13.77 4.40 2.19
C VAL A 143 -14.34 4.67 3.58
N PHE A 144 -15.64 4.45 3.78
CA PHE A 144 -16.29 4.68 5.08
C PHE A 144 -15.80 3.73 6.19
N ARG A 145 -15.38 2.49 5.84
CA ARG A 145 -14.83 1.56 6.84
C ARG A 145 -13.40 1.88 7.26
N LEU A 146 -12.57 2.30 6.30
CA LEU A 146 -11.12 2.36 6.51
C LEU A 146 -10.58 3.75 6.80
N SER A 147 -11.30 4.84 6.46
CA SER A 147 -10.74 6.17 6.58
C SER A 147 -11.31 6.98 7.74
N ASP A 148 -10.47 7.81 8.35
CA ASP A 148 -10.87 8.79 9.35
C ASP A 148 -11.35 10.10 8.71
N ARG A 149 -10.85 10.38 7.49
CA ARG A 149 -11.20 11.59 6.71
C ARG A 149 -11.34 11.22 5.24
N ILE A 150 -12.30 11.84 4.58
CA ILE A 150 -12.60 11.65 3.15
C ILE A 150 -12.33 12.96 2.43
N CYS A 151 -11.44 12.93 1.45
CA CYS A 151 -11.17 14.03 0.53
C CYS A 151 -11.83 13.73 -0.82
N VAL A 152 -12.73 14.59 -1.26
CA VAL A 152 -13.41 14.45 -2.54
C VAL A 152 -12.72 15.28 -3.60
N LEU A 153 -12.28 14.60 -4.68
CA LEU A 153 -11.72 15.22 -5.87
C LEU A 153 -12.73 15.10 -7.02
N ARG A 154 -12.91 16.17 -7.77
CA ARG A 154 -13.76 16.19 -8.96
C ARG A 154 -13.16 17.09 -10.03
N ARG A 155 -12.97 16.56 -11.25
CA ARG A 155 -12.41 17.28 -12.40
C ARG A 155 -11.11 18.03 -12.06
N GLY A 156 -10.19 17.35 -11.35
CA GLY A 156 -8.89 17.89 -10.96
C GLY A 156 -8.91 18.92 -9.83
N LYS A 157 -10.06 19.14 -9.17
CA LYS A 157 -10.18 20.09 -8.05
C LYS A 157 -10.61 19.35 -6.78
N GLN A 158 -10.06 19.78 -5.65
CA GLN A 158 -10.54 19.37 -4.33
C GLN A 158 -11.86 20.09 -4.03
N ILE A 159 -12.93 19.29 -3.87
CA ILE A 159 -14.28 19.80 -3.58
C ILE A 159 -14.44 20.04 -2.08
N GLY A 160 -13.87 19.18 -1.27
CA GLY A 160 -13.88 19.32 0.17
C GLY A 160 -13.30 18.12 0.88
N VAL A 161 -13.15 18.26 2.20
CA VAL A 161 -12.71 17.22 3.10
C VAL A 161 -13.77 17.04 4.19
N ARG A 162 -14.08 15.82 4.57
CA ARG A 162 -15.01 15.47 5.64
C ARG A 162 -14.34 14.52 6.63
N GLU A 163 -14.69 14.65 7.89
CA GLU A 163 -14.45 13.61 8.87
C GLU A 163 -15.48 12.50 8.65
N THR A 164 -15.02 11.26 8.52
CA THR A 164 -15.90 10.12 8.19
C THR A 164 -17.04 9.95 9.20
N ALA A 165 -16.76 10.19 10.48
CA ALA A 165 -17.75 10.09 11.55
C ALA A 165 -18.82 11.22 11.53
N LYS A 166 -18.64 12.27 10.73
CA LYS A 166 -19.52 13.46 10.67
C LYS A 166 -20.18 13.67 9.32
N THR A 167 -20.09 12.70 8.42
CA THR A 167 -20.66 12.73 7.07
C THR A 167 -21.35 11.42 6.75
N ASP A 168 -22.11 11.39 5.67
CA ASP A 168 -22.78 10.20 5.15
C ASP A 168 -22.49 9.98 3.66
N LYS A 169 -22.92 8.83 3.14
CA LYS A 169 -22.71 8.46 1.74
C LYS A 169 -23.40 9.43 0.77
N ASN A 170 -24.57 9.94 1.14
CA ASN A 170 -25.34 10.82 0.27
C ASN A 170 -24.62 12.18 0.08
N GLU A 171 -24.08 12.75 1.16
CA GLU A 171 -23.27 13.94 1.08
C GLU A 171 -22.04 13.73 0.20
N ILE A 172 -21.32 12.64 0.41
CA ILE A 172 -20.10 12.34 -0.40
C ILE A 172 -20.48 12.13 -1.88
N VAL A 173 -21.55 11.42 -2.20
CA VAL A 173 -22.04 11.25 -3.58
C VAL A 173 -22.42 12.60 -4.18
N SER A 174 -23.13 13.45 -3.44
CA SER A 174 -23.49 14.82 -3.88
C SER A 174 -22.24 15.65 -4.21
N MET A 175 -21.22 15.58 -3.38
CA MET A 175 -19.92 16.25 -3.63
C MET A 175 -19.21 15.71 -4.89
N ILE A 176 -19.24 14.39 -5.13
CA ILE A 176 -18.64 13.75 -6.30
C ILE A 176 -19.38 14.15 -7.57
N THR A 177 -20.70 14.10 -7.57
CA THR A 177 -21.56 14.35 -8.75
C THR A 177 -21.77 15.83 -9.00
N GLY A 178 -21.83 16.63 -7.95
CA GLY A 178 -22.18 18.06 -7.99
C GLY A 178 -23.68 18.34 -8.11
N VAL A 179 -24.49 17.33 -7.81
CA VAL A 179 -25.95 17.48 -7.70
C VAL A 179 -26.27 17.79 -6.23
N HIS A 180 -26.97 18.89 -6.02
CA HIS A 180 -27.48 19.32 -4.70
C HIS A 180 -28.90 18.88 -4.53
#